data_4fb0e6b52e1fa184b6df20b0fab001cf
#
_entry.id   4fb0e6b52e1fa184b6df20b0fab001cf
#
_cell.length_a   1.000
_cell.length_b   1.000
_cell.length_c   1.000
_cell.angle_alpha   90.00
_cell.angle_beta   90.00
_cell.angle_gamma   90.00
#
_symmetry.space_group_name_H-M   'P 1'
#
loop_
_entity.id
_entity.type
_entity.pdbx_description
1 polymer ?
#
loop_
_entity_poly.entity_id
_entity_poly.type
_entity_poly.pdbx_seq_one_letter_code
_entity_poly.pdbx_strand_id
1 'polypeptide(L)'
;LHYNTAAEIMAGLNRSLSENNESNMFVTLFLGLLDLRTGMLEYCNAGHNPPLLIEKTSSYFSVIPNLPLGLYEDFEFKQQSYQLNAGSTLFLYTDGITEAENGEQVLYGEERLLAFLSEKEFATPQLLIEGVLEDVTHHVAHAPQSDDMTMLAITFVGGQEKYEKSITLINEIQQIPILYEFIEGVGQDLGLEDALVMKLNLALEE
;
A
#
# COMPACT_ATOMS: atom_id res chain seq x y z
N LEU A 1 -1.27 -15.81 -17.45
CA LEU A 1 -2.13 -16.07 -16.31
C LEU A 1 -2.88 -14.77 -16.01
N HIS A 2 -4.22 -14.76 -16.14
CA HIS A 2 -5.03 -13.62 -15.69
C HIS A 2 -5.52 -13.95 -14.29
N TYR A 3 -5.00 -13.24 -13.30
CA TYR A 3 -5.50 -13.27 -11.93
C TYR A 3 -6.55 -12.16 -11.78
N ASN A 4 -7.73 -12.51 -11.28
CA ASN A 4 -8.84 -11.56 -11.14
C ASN A 4 -9.12 -11.16 -9.69
N THR A 5 -8.55 -11.87 -8.72
CA THR A 5 -8.83 -11.66 -7.29
C THR A 5 -7.54 -11.59 -6.47
N ALA A 6 -7.60 -10.95 -5.30
CA ALA A 6 -6.46 -10.84 -4.40
C ALA A 6 -5.94 -12.22 -3.95
N ALA A 7 -6.84 -13.18 -3.70
CA ALA A 7 -6.46 -14.55 -3.32
C ALA A 7 -5.74 -15.29 -4.45
N GLU A 8 -6.20 -15.15 -5.70
CA GLU A 8 -5.55 -15.79 -6.86
C GLU A 8 -4.14 -15.24 -7.10
N ILE A 9 -3.96 -13.90 -6.97
CA ILE A 9 -2.65 -13.27 -7.07
C ILE A 9 -1.73 -13.81 -5.97
N MET A 10 -2.23 -13.84 -4.72
CA MET A 10 -1.47 -14.34 -3.57
C MET A 10 -1.04 -15.79 -3.75
N ALA A 11 -1.95 -16.66 -4.23
CA ALA A 11 -1.65 -18.06 -4.54
C ALA A 11 -0.61 -18.20 -5.66
N GLY A 12 -0.66 -17.34 -6.68
CA GLY A 12 0.34 -17.31 -7.75
C GLY A 12 1.72 -16.93 -7.24
N LEU A 13 1.81 -15.87 -6.42
CA LEU A 13 3.05 -15.43 -5.77
C LEU A 13 3.60 -16.53 -4.85
N ASN A 14 2.74 -17.15 -4.03
CA ASN A 14 3.13 -18.22 -3.14
C ASN A 14 3.77 -19.39 -3.89
N ARG A 15 3.17 -19.86 -4.99
CA ARG A 15 3.75 -20.90 -5.83
C ARG A 15 5.13 -20.52 -6.34
N SER A 16 5.27 -19.33 -6.92
CA SER A 16 6.55 -18.85 -7.44
C SER A 16 7.65 -18.72 -6.37
N LEU A 17 7.28 -18.36 -5.14
CA LEU A 17 8.22 -18.28 -4.01
C LEU A 17 8.54 -19.65 -3.41
N SER A 18 7.62 -20.62 -3.49
CA SER A 18 7.83 -21.98 -3.01
C SER A 18 8.71 -22.80 -3.97
N GLU A 19 8.72 -22.45 -5.27
CA GLU A 19 9.58 -23.08 -6.26
C GLU A 19 11.08 -22.85 -5.90
N ASN A 20 11.84 -23.94 -5.71
CA ASN A 20 13.27 -23.92 -5.36
C ASN A 20 13.59 -23.24 -4.00
N ASN A 21 12.66 -23.22 -3.05
CA ASN A 21 12.85 -22.62 -1.73
C ASN A 21 13.54 -23.58 -0.75
N GLU A 22 14.74 -24.06 -1.09
CA GLU A 22 15.53 -24.99 -0.26
C GLU A 22 15.89 -24.43 1.13
N SER A 23 15.93 -23.09 1.26
CA SER A 23 16.29 -22.41 2.51
C SER A 23 15.06 -22.13 3.41
N ASN A 24 13.86 -22.57 3.03
CA ASN A 24 12.61 -22.28 3.73
C ASN A 24 12.40 -20.77 4.02
N MET A 25 12.79 -19.93 3.09
CA MET A 25 12.54 -18.49 3.17
C MET A 25 11.04 -18.21 3.04
N PHE A 26 10.55 -17.22 3.77
CA PHE A 26 9.15 -16.81 3.68
C PHE A 26 9.04 -15.29 3.58
N VAL A 27 7.89 -14.84 3.09
CA VAL A 27 7.59 -13.41 2.97
C VAL A 27 6.21 -13.15 3.55
N THR A 28 6.09 -12.14 4.40
CA THR A 28 4.81 -11.59 4.81
C THR A 28 4.36 -10.54 3.81
N LEU A 29 3.07 -10.55 3.44
CA LEU A 29 2.53 -9.62 2.45
C LEU A 29 1.09 -9.26 2.75
N PHE A 30 0.77 -7.97 2.70
CA PHE A 30 -0.59 -7.47 2.56
C PHE A 30 -0.82 -7.05 1.10
N LEU A 31 -1.78 -7.68 0.42
CA LEU A 31 -2.18 -7.36 -0.94
C LEU A 31 -3.57 -6.76 -0.95
N GLY A 32 -3.72 -5.59 -1.54
CA GLY A 32 -5.01 -4.91 -1.72
C GLY A 32 -5.26 -4.50 -3.17
N LEU A 33 -6.47 -4.77 -3.65
CA LEU A 33 -6.99 -4.30 -4.94
C LEU A 33 -8.07 -3.26 -4.65
N LEU A 34 -7.76 -1.99 -4.86
CA LEU A 34 -8.66 -0.88 -4.60
C LEU A 34 -9.33 -0.40 -5.89
N ASP A 35 -10.67 -0.48 -5.96
CA ASP A 35 -11.45 0.24 -6.96
C ASP A 35 -11.54 1.72 -6.56
N LEU A 36 -10.77 2.57 -7.26
CA LEU A 36 -10.69 4.01 -6.98
C LEU A 36 -12.02 4.74 -7.20
N ARG A 37 -12.93 4.18 -7.99
CA ARG A 37 -14.23 4.77 -8.25
C ARG A 37 -15.21 4.51 -7.13
N THR A 38 -15.20 3.30 -6.59
CA THR A 38 -16.18 2.88 -5.58
C THR A 38 -15.62 2.91 -4.16
N GLY A 39 -14.30 2.82 -3.99
CA GLY A 39 -13.65 2.62 -2.69
C GLY A 39 -13.70 1.18 -2.20
N MET A 40 -14.17 0.24 -3.03
CA MET A 40 -14.16 -1.17 -2.68
C MET A 40 -12.72 -1.68 -2.68
N LEU A 41 -12.26 -2.16 -1.54
CA LEU A 41 -10.96 -2.79 -1.35
C LEU A 41 -11.16 -4.30 -1.19
N GLU A 42 -10.66 -5.08 -2.16
CA GLU A 42 -10.47 -6.53 -1.98
C GLU A 42 -9.05 -6.77 -1.50
N TYR A 43 -8.87 -7.57 -0.46
CA TYR A 43 -7.54 -7.76 0.12
C TYR A 43 -7.31 -9.16 0.67
N CYS A 44 -6.04 -9.52 0.75
CA CYS A 44 -5.56 -10.77 1.32
C CYS A 44 -4.30 -10.47 2.15
N ASN A 45 -4.26 -10.93 3.40
CA ASN A 45 -3.11 -10.76 4.28
C ASN A 45 -2.41 -12.09 4.51
N ALA A 46 -1.19 -12.23 4.04
CA ALA A 46 -0.32 -13.39 4.18
C ALA A 46 0.71 -13.16 5.32
N GLY A 47 0.22 -13.12 6.56
CA GLY A 47 1.07 -13.00 7.75
C GLY A 47 1.70 -11.63 8.01
N HIS A 48 1.34 -10.61 7.24
CA HIS A 48 1.80 -9.23 7.49
C HIS A 48 1.04 -8.62 8.69
N ASN A 49 1.66 -7.65 9.36
CA ASN A 49 1.02 -6.88 10.43
C ASN A 49 -0.33 -6.33 9.94
N PRO A 50 -1.40 -6.46 10.74
CA PRO A 50 -2.70 -5.92 10.35
C PRO A 50 -2.60 -4.41 10.13
N PRO A 51 -3.05 -3.88 8.98
CA PRO A 51 -3.12 -2.44 8.78
C PRO A 51 -4.02 -1.76 9.82
N LEU A 52 -3.82 -0.46 10.02
CA LEU A 52 -4.74 0.39 10.77
C LEU A 52 -5.66 1.15 9.82
N LEU A 53 -6.95 1.14 10.12
CA LEU A 53 -7.95 1.97 9.48
C LEU A 53 -8.16 3.22 10.33
N ILE A 54 -7.93 4.38 9.73
CA ILE A 54 -8.06 5.68 10.36
C ILE A 54 -9.26 6.39 9.71
N GLU A 55 -10.28 6.60 10.52
CA GLU A 55 -11.50 7.32 10.18
C GLU A 55 -11.78 8.35 11.30
N LYS A 56 -13.03 8.42 11.80
CA LYS A 56 -13.32 9.18 13.02
C LYS A 56 -12.71 8.57 14.27
N THR A 57 -12.46 7.28 14.23
CA THR A 57 -11.73 6.50 15.24
C THR A 57 -10.76 5.58 14.53
N SER A 58 -9.59 5.38 15.11
CA SER A 58 -8.60 4.45 14.57
C SER A 58 -8.86 3.04 15.12
N SER A 59 -8.68 2.03 14.27
CA SER A 59 -8.83 0.63 14.65
C SER A 59 -7.95 -0.27 13.77
N TYR A 60 -7.62 -1.46 14.28
CA TYR A 60 -6.99 -2.47 13.44
C TYR A 60 -7.95 -2.93 12.35
N PHE A 61 -7.42 -3.03 11.14
CA PHE A 61 -8.15 -3.56 10.01
C PHE A 61 -8.38 -5.06 10.22
N SER A 62 -9.63 -5.50 10.04
CA SER A 62 -9.96 -6.91 10.20
C SER A 62 -9.29 -7.74 9.12
N VAL A 63 -8.49 -8.73 9.50
CA VAL A 63 -7.81 -9.63 8.55
C VAL A 63 -8.11 -11.09 8.89
N ILE A 64 -8.40 -11.91 7.85
CA ILE A 64 -8.40 -13.36 8.02
C ILE A 64 -6.93 -13.82 8.03
N PRO A 65 -6.50 -14.59 9.04
CA PRO A 65 -5.15 -15.10 9.07
C PRO A 65 -4.90 -16.06 7.90
N ASN A 66 -3.88 -15.80 7.09
CA ASN A 66 -3.30 -16.72 6.14
C ASN A 66 -1.82 -16.94 6.51
N LEU A 67 -1.22 -18.01 5.98
CA LEU A 67 0.20 -18.25 6.16
C LEU A 67 1.04 -17.25 5.36
N PRO A 68 2.24 -16.89 5.83
CA PRO A 68 3.23 -16.21 5.00
C PRO A 68 3.51 -16.98 3.71
N LEU A 69 3.88 -16.25 2.66
CA LEU A 69 4.21 -16.82 1.35
C LEU A 69 5.49 -17.65 1.43
N GLY A 70 5.55 -18.76 0.70
CA GLY A 70 6.71 -19.62 0.61
C GLY A 70 6.78 -20.73 1.66
N LEU A 71 5.89 -20.73 2.68
CA LEU A 71 5.89 -21.75 3.73
C LEU A 71 5.21 -23.07 3.30
N TYR A 72 4.13 -22.98 2.53
CA TYR A 72 3.37 -24.13 2.09
C TYR A 72 2.79 -23.89 0.70
N GLU A 73 3.28 -24.60 -0.31
CA GLU A 73 2.98 -24.36 -1.73
C GLU A 73 1.49 -24.36 -2.07
N ASP A 74 0.74 -25.35 -1.55
CA ASP A 74 -0.68 -25.56 -1.85
C ASP A 74 -1.63 -24.87 -0.86
N PHE A 75 -1.17 -23.82 -0.14
CA PHE A 75 -2.02 -23.09 0.80
C PHE A 75 -3.14 -22.34 0.08
N GLU A 76 -4.39 -22.52 0.56
CA GLU A 76 -5.56 -21.80 0.06
C GLU A 76 -5.69 -20.45 0.76
N PHE A 77 -5.35 -19.37 0.04
CA PHE A 77 -5.48 -18.00 0.55
C PHE A 77 -6.93 -17.55 0.57
N LYS A 78 -7.33 -16.94 1.69
CA LYS A 78 -8.66 -16.34 1.87
C LYS A 78 -8.56 -14.84 1.78
N GLN A 79 -9.35 -14.26 0.89
CA GLN A 79 -9.50 -12.80 0.76
C GLN A 79 -10.73 -12.29 1.51
N GLN A 80 -10.73 -11.00 1.72
CA GLN A 80 -11.84 -10.22 2.28
C GLN A 80 -12.10 -9.01 1.39
N SER A 81 -13.22 -8.34 1.64
CA SER A 81 -13.51 -7.04 1.04
C SER A 81 -13.95 -6.05 2.12
N TYR A 82 -13.63 -4.79 1.89
CA TYR A 82 -14.03 -3.68 2.75
C TYR A 82 -14.38 -2.45 1.91
N GLN A 83 -15.45 -1.75 2.29
CA GLN A 83 -15.84 -0.50 1.64
C GLN A 83 -15.17 0.66 2.36
N LEU A 84 -14.16 1.27 1.73
CA LEU A 84 -13.58 2.53 2.20
C LEU A 84 -14.54 3.69 1.93
N ASN A 85 -14.74 4.53 2.93
CA ASN A 85 -15.45 5.79 2.80
C ASN A 85 -14.51 6.91 2.36
N ALA A 86 -15.04 7.94 1.74
CA ALA A 86 -14.24 9.15 1.45
C ALA A 86 -13.66 9.72 2.77
N GLY A 87 -12.35 9.92 2.79
CA GLY A 87 -11.59 10.33 3.97
C GLY A 87 -11.02 9.19 4.81
N SER A 88 -11.40 7.91 4.55
CA SER A 88 -10.76 6.77 5.20
C SER A 88 -9.28 6.67 4.81
N THR A 89 -8.39 6.47 5.77
CA THR A 89 -6.96 6.23 5.55
C THR A 89 -6.59 4.83 6.00
N LEU A 90 -5.98 4.07 5.12
CA LEU A 90 -5.35 2.78 5.43
C LEU A 90 -3.87 3.03 5.70
N PHE A 91 -3.41 2.65 6.89
CA PHE A 91 -2.03 2.77 7.31
C PHE A 91 -1.41 1.37 7.47
N LEU A 92 -0.39 1.09 6.66
CA LEU A 92 0.40 -0.15 6.67
C LEU A 92 1.78 0.16 7.24
N TYR A 93 2.33 -0.80 7.98
CA TYR A 93 3.63 -0.64 8.62
C TYR A 93 4.30 -2.00 8.82
N THR A 94 5.63 -2.02 8.89
CA THR A 94 6.39 -3.19 9.29
C THR A 94 6.58 -3.24 10.82
N ASP A 95 6.87 -4.41 11.35
CA ASP A 95 7.14 -4.68 12.76
C ASP A 95 8.26 -3.80 13.34
N GLY A 96 9.21 -3.35 12.52
CA GLY A 96 10.21 -2.37 12.92
C GLY A 96 9.66 -1.09 13.56
N ILE A 97 8.36 -0.76 13.35
CA ILE A 97 7.69 0.33 14.06
C ILE A 97 7.30 -0.09 15.48
N THR A 98 6.58 -1.20 15.62
CA THR A 98 6.06 -1.66 16.92
C THR A 98 7.11 -2.33 17.80
N GLU A 99 8.15 -2.89 17.18
CA GLU A 99 9.29 -3.51 17.87
C GLU A 99 10.46 -2.54 18.11
N ALA A 100 10.29 -1.25 17.77
CA ALA A 100 11.28 -0.23 18.11
C ALA A 100 11.49 -0.15 19.63
N GLU A 101 12.71 -0.41 20.09
CA GLU A 101 13.08 -0.46 21.51
C GLU A 101 13.67 0.86 22.00
N ASN A 102 13.37 1.23 23.24
CA ASN A 102 14.09 2.31 23.92
C ASN A 102 15.32 1.79 24.70
N GLY A 103 16.06 2.68 25.35
CA GLY A 103 17.26 2.32 26.11
C GLY A 103 17.01 1.38 27.31
N GLU A 104 15.75 1.16 27.71
CA GLU A 104 15.33 0.22 28.74
C GLU A 104 14.80 -1.11 28.16
N GLN A 105 14.94 -1.32 26.86
CA GLN A 105 14.43 -2.48 26.11
C GLN A 105 12.89 -2.62 26.16
N VAL A 106 12.20 -1.48 26.22
CA VAL A 106 10.74 -1.43 26.14
C VAL A 106 10.36 -1.17 24.69
N LEU A 107 9.51 -2.04 24.12
CA LEU A 107 8.99 -1.88 22.77
C LEU A 107 8.04 -0.68 22.69
N TYR A 108 8.00 -0.04 21.53
CA TYR A 108 7.00 1.00 21.20
C TYR A 108 5.58 0.44 21.32
N GLY A 109 5.32 -0.71 20.70
CA GLY A 109 4.13 -1.52 20.85
C GLY A 109 2.93 -1.07 20.01
N GLU A 110 2.05 -2.03 19.77
CA GLU A 110 0.83 -1.81 18.98
C GLU A 110 -0.18 -0.90 19.69
N GLU A 111 -0.30 -1.02 21.02
CA GLU A 111 -1.23 -0.21 21.81
C GLU A 111 -0.88 1.28 21.74
N ARG A 112 0.41 1.60 21.81
CA ARG A 112 0.87 2.99 21.70
C ARG A 112 0.66 3.54 20.31
N LEU A 113 0.95 2.76 19.27
CA LEU A 113 0.68 3.16 17.87
C LEU A 113 -0.80 3.48 17.66
N LEU A 114 -1.69 2.60 18.14
CA LEU A 114 -3.13 2.79 18.01
C LEU A 114 -3.60 4.02 18.80
N ALA A 115 -3.12 4.22 20.03
CA ALA A 115 -3.45 5.37 20.85
C ALA A 115 -3.01 6.67 20.17
N PHE A 116 -1.77 6.75 19.69
CA PHE A 116 -1.23 7.90 18.98
C PHE A 116 -2.09 8.29 17.77
N LEU A 117 -2.46 7.29 16.94
CA LEU A 117 -3.29 7.51 15.75
C LEU A 117 -4.76 7.82 16.09
N SER A 118 -5.23 7.47 17.29
CA SER A 118 -6.60 7.76 17.74
C SER A 118 -6.75 9.14 18.38
N GLU A 119 -5.66 9.68 18.94
CA GLU A 119 -5.65 10.97 19.62
C GLU A 119 -5.40 12.15 18.69
N LYS A 120 -4.92 11.91 17.47
CA LYS A 120 -4.51 12.95 16.53
C LYS A 120 -5.29 12.89 15.23
N GLU A 121 -5.57 14.05 14.67
CA GLU A 121 -6.07 14.21 13.31
C GLU A 121 -4.92 14.62 12.39
N PHE A 122 -4.85 13.98 11.23
CA PHE A 122 -3.81 14.25 10.24
C PHE A 122 -4.45 14.80 8.96
N ALA A 123 -4.04 15.98 8.54
CA ALA A 123 -4.58 16.63 7.34
C ALA A 123 -4.16 15.92 6.04
N THR A 124 -3.04 15.20 6.05
CA THR A 124 -2.51 14.47 4.89
C THR A 124 -1.84 13.17 5.31
N PRO A 125 -1.77 12.15 4.42
CA PRO A 125 -1.00 10.94 4.66
C PRO A 125 0.46 11.20 5.02
N GLN A 126 1.07 12.23 4.42
CA GLN A 126 2.44 12.63 4.70
C GLN A 126 2.61 13.06 6.17
N LEU A 127 1.73 13.93 6.68
CA LEU A 127 1.78 14.39 8.08
C LEU A 127 1.53 13.23 9.07
N LEU A 128 0.73 12.24 8.68
CA LEU A 128 0.53 11.04 9.47
C LEU A 128 1.83 10.25 9.61
N ILE A 129 2.52 9.97 8.49
CA ILE A 129 3.80 9.23 8.49
C ILE A 129 4.86 10.00 9.29
N GLU A 130 4.99 11.31 9.08
CA GLU A 130 5.93 12.16 9.81
C GLU A 130 5.64 12.15 11.32
N GLY A 131 4.37 12.24 11.70
CA GLY A 131 3.96 12.21 13.10
C GLY A 131 4.25 10.88 13.78
N VAL A 132 3.99 9.75 13.12
CA VAL A 132 4.34 8.41 13.65
C VAL A 132 5.85 8.28 13.79
N LEU A 133 6.61 8.69 12.77
CA LEU A 133 8.07 8.63 12.82
C LEU A 133 8.65 9.47 13.95
N GLU A 134 8.10 10.66 14.20
CA GLU A 134 8.51 11.53 15.30
C GLU A 134 8.23 10.88 16.67
N ASP A 135 7.03 10.29 16.87
CA ASP A 135 6.68 9.64 18.13
C ASP A 135 7.52 8.38 18.42
N VAL A 136 7.78 7.56 17.38
CA VAL A 136 8.68 6.41 17.49
C VAL A 136 10.10 6.87 17.82
N THR A 137 10.62 7.88 17.11
CA THR A 137 11.96 8.44 17.37
C THR A 137 12.09 8.99 18.79
N HIS A 138 11.05 9.65 19.30
CA HIS A 138 11.01 10.14 20.67
C HIS A 138 11.00 8.99 21.68
N HIS A 139 10.32 7.87 21.40
CA HIS A 139 10.32 6.69 22.25
C HIS A 139 11.70 6.01 22.29
N VAL A 140 12.31 5.82 21.13
CA VAL A 140 13.63 5.18 20.97
C VAL A 140 14.73 6.04 21.60
N ALA A 141 14.61 7.37 21.52
CA ALA A 141 15.58 8.36 22.01
C ALA A 141 16.98 8.14 21.43
N HIS A 142 17.89 7.52 22.19
CA HIS A 142 19.29 7.30 21.80
C HIS A 142 19.62 5.81 21.57
N ALA A 143 18.63 4.92 21.67
CA ALA A 143 18.86 3.50 21.39
C ALA A 143 19.12 3.29 19.90
N PRO A 144 19.94 2.31 19.52
CA PRO A 144 20.13 1.98 18.11
C PRO A 144 18.83 1.42 17.51
N GLN A 145 18.59 1.72 16.23
CA GLN A 145 17.47 1.12 15.51
C GLN A 145 17.62 -0.41 15.46
N SER A 146 16.57 -1.14 15.82
CA SER A 146 16.56 -2.60 15.90
C SER A 146 16.23 -3.27 14.56
N ASP A 147 15.39 -2.66 13.73
CA ASP A 147 14.96 -3.20 12.45
C ASP A 147 14.56 -2.08 11.46
N ASP A 148 14.36 -2.43 10.17
CA ASP A 148 13.95 -1.50 9.13
C ASP A 148 12.48 -1.06 9.32
N MET A 149 12.26 0.24 9.34
CA MET A 149 10.94 0.84 9.49
C MET A 149 10.36 1.24 8.14
N THR A 150 9.27 0.59 7.74
CA THR A 150 8.53 0.94 6.53
C THR A 150 7.10 1.33 6.87
N MET A 151 6.61 2.41 6.28
CA MET A 151 5.25 2.89 6.45
C MET A 151 4.63 3.30 5.11
N LEU A 152 3.34 3.01 4.94
CA LEU A 152 2.54 3.44 3.80
C LEU A 152 1.18 3.93 4.31
N ALA A 153 0.79 5.14 3.96
CA ALA A 153 -0.53 5.68 4.24
C ALA A 153 -1.27 6.00 2.93
N ILE A 154 -2.48 5.48 2.78
CA ILE A 154 -3.34 5.69 1.61
C ILE A 154 -4.67 6.23 2.08
N THR A 155 -5.02 7.45 1.66
CA THR A 155 -6.34 8.03 1.92
C THR A 155 -7.22 7.92 0.68
N PHE A 156 -8.38 7.28 0.83
CA PHE A 156 -9.39 7.27 -0.21
C PHE A 156 -10.18 8.59 -0.16
N VAL A 157 -10.04 9.42 -1.17
CA VAL A 157 -10.66 10.77 -1.22
C VAL A 157 -12.09 10.76 -1.79
N GLY A 158 -12.63 9.58 -2.09
CA GLY A 158 -13.92 9.40 -2.75
C GLY A 158 -13.76 9.07 -4.23
N GLY A 159 -14.78 8.40 -4.78
CA GLY A 159 -14.81 8.06 -6.21
C GLY A 159 -14.87 9.32 -7.05
N GLN A 160 -13.87 9.51 -7.88
CA GLN A 160 -13.95 10.47 -8.97
C GLN A 160 -14.80 9.86 -10.09
N GLU A 161 -15.49 10.71 -10.87
CA GLU A 161 -16.12 10.26 -12.11
C GLU A 161 -15.04 9.55 -12.96
N LYS A 162 -15.42 8.43 -13.59
CA LYS A 162 -14.51 7.68 -14.46
C LYS A 162 -13.99 8.64 -15.54
N TYR A 163 -12.73 9.07 -15.40
CA TYR A 163 -12.04 9.78 -16.46
C TYR A 163 -11.52 8.74 -17.44
N GLU A 164 -12.05 8.77 -18.65
CA GLU A 164 -11.62 7.89 -19.73
C GLU A 164 -11.37 8.73 -20.97
N LYS A 165 -10.15 8.74 -21.42
CA LYS A 165 -9.74 9.38 -22.66
C LYS A 165 -8.97 8.34 -23.48
N SER A 166 -9.33 8.16 -24.73
CA SER A 166 -8.71 7.18 -25.60
C SER A 166 -8.13 7.83 -26.83
N ILE A 167 -7.05 7.26 -27.34
CA ILE A 167 -6.44 7.63 -28.60
C ILE A 167 -6.17 6.36 -29.40
N THR A 168 -6.39 6.43 -30.71
CA THR A 168 -6.03 5.35 -31.63
C THR A 168 -4.86 5.83 -32.47
N LEU A 169 -3.74 5.12 -32.39
CA LEU A 169 -2.53 5.38 -33.13
C LEU A 169 -2.27 4.24 -34.14
N ILE A 170 -1.75 4.55 -35.28
CA ILE A 170 -1.14 3.55 -36.17
C ILE A 170 0.33 3.40 -35.79
N ASN A 171 0.89 2.20 -36.03
CA ASN A 171 2.29 1.91 -35.66
C ASN A 171 3.28 2.60 -36.61
N GLU A 172 3.39 3.92 -36.49
CA GLU A 172 4.30 4.78 -37.28
C GLU A 172 4.94 5.81 -36.35
N ILE A 173 6.25 6.08 -36.52
CA ILE A 173 7.03 7.05 -35.71
C ILE A 173 6.41 8.46 -35.74
N GLN A 174 5.77 8.83 -36.84
CA GLN A 174 5.10 10.14 -37.01
C GLN A 174 3.91 10.33 -36.04
N GLN A 175 3.46 9.26 -35.37
CA GLN A 175 2.37 9.33 -34.38
C GLN A 175 2.85 9.68 -32.97
N ILE A 176 4.16 9.63 -32.68
CA ILE A 176 4.73 9.94 -31.37
C ILE A 176 4.36 11.34 -30.87
N PRO A 177 4.44 12.42 -31.68
CA PRO A 177 4.01 13.75 -31.22
C PRO A 177 2.52 13.81 -30.82
N ILE A 178 1.66 13.06 -31.50
CA ILE A 178 0.22 12.99 -31.17
C ILE A 178 0.01 12.30 -29.83
N LEU A 179 0.82 11.29 -29.49
CA LEU A 179 0.81 10.63 -28.19
C LEU A 179 1.21 11.60 -27.07
N TYR A 180 2.23 12.42 -27.28
CA TYR A 180 2.65 13.45 -26.33
C TYR A 180 1.56 14.48 -26.06
N GLU A 181 0.97 15.04 -27.11
CA GLU A 181 -0.15 15.99 -26.97
C GLU A 181 -1.33 15.37 -26.21
N PHE A 182 -1.60 14.09 -26.45
CA PHE A 182 -2.64 13.37 -25.73
C PHE A 182 -2.31 13.25 -24.23
N ILE A 183 -1.07 12.87 -23.87
CA ILE A 183 -0.63 12.72 -22.46
C ILE A 183 -0.62 14.07 -21.75
N GLU A 184 -0.12 15.14 -22.41
CA GLU A 184 -0.18 16.48 -21.85
C GLU A 184 -1.62 16.93 -21.59
N GLY A 185 -2.54 16.66 -22.53
CA GLY A 185 -3.96 16.94 -22.37
C GLY A 185 -4.59 16.15 -21.20
N VAL A 186 -4.23 14.88 -21.03
CA VAL A 186 -4.65 14.08 -19.86
C VAL A 186 -4.08 14.65 -18.56
N GLY A 187 -2.80 15.05 -18.55
CA GLY A 187 -2.16 15.68 -17.40
C GLY A 187 -2.86 16.97 -16.97
N GLN A 188 -3.22 17.83 -17.93
CA GLN A 188 -3.96 19.06 -17.67
C GLN A 188 -5.36 18.79 -17.11
N ASP A 189 -6.11 17.88 -17.76
CA ASP A 189 -7.48 17.53 -17.34
C ASP A 189 -7.51 16.94 -15.91
N LEU A 190 -6.48 16.21 -15.50
CA LEU A 190 -6.35 15.60 -14.18
C LEU A 190 -5.58 16.46 -13.16
N GLY A 191 -5.04 17.61 -13.57
CA GLY A 191 -4.24 18.48 -12.71
C GLY A 191 -2.94 17.83 -12.22
N LEU A 192 -2.32 16.98 -13.05
CA LEU A 192 -1.06 16.32 -12.70
C LEU A 192 0.11 17.30 -12.72
N GLU A 193 1.09 17.08 -11.85
CA GLU A 193 2.35 17.85 -11.88
C GLU A 193 3.14 17.58 -13.15
N ASP A 194 3.76 18.60 -13.73
CA ASP A 194 4.55 18.52 -14.96
C ASP A 194 5.63 17.44 -14.91
N ALA A 195 6.25 17.25 -13.73
CA ALA A 195 7.25 16.21 -13.52
C ALA A 195 6.68 14.79 -13.68
N LEU A 196 5.41 14.57 -13.33
CA LEU A 196 4.73 13.28 -13.52
C LEU A 196 4.35 13.08 -14.98
N VAL A 197 3.84 14.11 -15.64
CA VAL A 197 3.51 14.08 -17.09
C VAL A 197 4.76 13.76 -17.92
N MET A 198 5.91 14.37 -17.57
CA MET A 198 7.18 14.09 -18.23
C MET A 198 7.63 12.63 -18.03
N LYS A 199 7.45 12.05 -16.82
CA LYS A 199 7.77 10.64 -16.56
C LYS A 199 6.88 9.68 -17.34
N LEU A 200 5.58 10.01 -17.50
CA LEU A 200 4.65 9.23 -18.32
C LEU A 200 5.08 9.24 -19.79
N ASN A 201 5.49 10.39 -20.31
CA ASN A 201 6.01 10.49 -21.69
C ASN A 201 7.26 9.62 -21.87
N LEU A 202 8.23 9.69 -20.97
CA LEU A 202 9.45 8.87 -21.03
C LEU A 202 9.18 7.36 -20.98
N ALA A 203 8.21 6.92 -20.16
CA ALA A 203 7.85 5.51 -20.03
C ALA A 203 7.16 4.92 -21.26
N LEU A 204 6.69 5.76 -22.19
CA LEU A 204 6.03 5.34 -23.43
C LEU A 204 6.96 5.39 -24.66
N GLU A 205 8.19 5.90 -24.48
CA GLU A 205 9.26 5.86 -25.51
C GLU A 205 10.04 4.53 -25.49
N GLU A 206 9.99 3.76 -24.39
CA GLU A 206 10.65 2.46 -24.23
C GLU A 206 9.77 1.33 -24.78
#